data_7203b949d094d65f4b31e8f22b9d8a20
#
_entry.id   7203b949d094d65f4b31e8f22b9d8a20
#
_cell.length_a   1.000
_cell.length_b   1.000
_cell.length_c   1.000
_cell.angle_alpha   90.00
_cell.angle_beta   90.00
_cell.angle_gamma   90.00
#
_symmetry.space_group_name_H-M   'P 1'
#
loop_
_entity.id
_entity.type
_entity.pdbx_description
1 polymer ?
#
loop_
_entity_poly.entity_id
_entity_poly.type
_entity_poly.pdbx_seq_one_letter_code
_entity_poly.pdbx_strand_id
1 'polypeptide(L)'
;MSEIVEPPGSHEPTEYAKTPKKAAASGWIGSALEYYDFFIYAQAAALVFPNIFFPSNNPQVGIVASFATFGVGYVARPIGAFVLGHWGDTHGRKNVLVLCMLMMGLSTFLVALLPTYSAVGILAPILLVILRLIQGFAVGGEISGASAMILEHAPFGRRGYFGSFTLQGVQAGQIIAAAVFLPLSAVMSKDAFQNYGWRIPFILSAVVVVAGYIIRRRVDETPAFQEESSHGEVPAAPIIMAVRENGFDMFRVVCMALMNAIPTAVTVFGATFATNAGYGVGLTTTNYLWISVAGNVVAVVLIPFVGNLTDRIGRRPVIIFGCLASGILGYAYLYYVARSDIILAFVFAMLMWGVVYQGYNAVFPAFYQELFPTKTRVTAFAVAQNIGTLITAFLPTIYAAIVAPAPEACVANKTFQPDTILPGGQTCRAVAESIQNEVVWVVGSITFGLAAIAAIAAFSARETFRIHLNDLGDKNAVPIPREEYDRIRKTGVDVPV
;
A
#
# COMPACT_ATOMS: atom_id res chain seq x y z
N MET A 1 30.99 45.44 -43.20
CA MET A 1 30.34 45.25 -41.91
C MET A 1 29.52 43.98 -42.05
N SER A 2 30.09 42.85 -41.66
CA SER A 2 29.41 41.55 -41.68
C SER A 2 28.71 41.37 -40.32
N GLU A 3 27.39 41.32 -40.35
CA GLU A 3 26.58 40.94 -39.22
C GLU A 3 26.91 39.48 -38.85
N ILE A 4 27.44 39.32 -37.65
CA ILE A 4 27.60 38.00 -37.03
C ILE A 4 26.20 37.61 -36.55
N VAL A 5 25.56 36.67 -37.26
CA VAL A 5 24.36 36.01 -36.82
C VAL A 5 24.78 35.03 -35.71
N GLU A 6 24.48 35.37 -34.47
CA GLU A 6 24.62 34.44 -33.36
C GLU A 6 23.74 33.20 -33.62
N PRO A 7 24.24 31.98 -33.38
CA PRO A 7 23.42 30.77 -33.48
C PRO A 7 22.32 30.81 -32.40
N PRO A 8 21.09 30.29 -32.68
CA PRO A 8 19.98 30.29 -31.74
C PRO A 8 20.42 29.56 -30.45
N GLY A 9 20.19 30.27 -29.35
CA GLY A 9 20.73 30.05 -28.03
C GLY A 9 20.86 28.60 -27.58
N SER A 10 22.05 28.27 -27.18
CA SER A 10 22.34 27.24 -26.23
C SER A 10 21.65 27.65 -24.91
N HIS A 11 20.41 27.20 -24.70
CA HIS A 11 19.81 27.25 -23.39
C HIS A 11 20.65 26.33 -22.50
N GLU A 12 21.54 26.91 -21.70
CA GLU A 12 22.11 26.19 -20.56
C GLU A 12 20.92 25.63 -19.75
N PRO A 13 20.89 24.33 -19.54
CA PRO A 13 19.86 23.76 -18.65
C PRO A 13 20.02 24.47 -17.32
N THR A 14 19.02 25.21 -16.89
CA THR A 14 18.96 25.76 -15.54
C THR A 14 19.12 24.57 -14.60
N GLU A 15 20.30 24.47 -13.98
CA GLU A 15 20.67 23.41 -13.05
C GLU A 15 19.84 23.61 -11.78
N TYR A 16 18.59 23.10 -11.79
CA TYR A 16 17.73 23.13 -10.62
C TYR A 16 18.42 22.41 -9.48
N ALA A 17 18.69 23.13 -8.40
CA ALA A 17 19.33 22.58 -7.23
C ALA A 17 18.52 21.36 -6.71
N LYS A 18 19.03 20.17 -6.96
CA LYS A 18 18.42 18.91 -6.49
C LYS A 18 18.27 18.94 -4.97
N THR A 19 17.04 18.85 -4.47
CA THR A 19 16.73 18.85 -3.03
C THR A 19 16.19 17.49 -2.57
N PRO A 20 16.98 16.40 -2.64
CA PRO A 20 16.49 15.04 -2.45
C PRO A 20 15.94 14.79 -1.02
N LYS A 21 16.51 15.41 -0.01
CA LYS A 21 16.04 15.30 1.38
C LYS A 21 14.67 15.94 1.59
N LYS A 22 14.41 17.11 0.98
CA LYS A 22 13.12 17.79 1.07
C LYS A 22 12.04 17.00 0.31
N ALA A 23 12.37 16.50 -0.89
CA ALA A 23 11.48 15.65 -1.68
C ALA A 23 11.11 14.36 -0.94
N ALA A 24 12.12 13.66 -0.37
CA ALA A 24 11.89 12.45 0.42
C ALA A 24 11.05 12.71 1.68
N ALA A 25 11.30 13.81 2.40
CA ALA A 25 10.52 14.17 3.59
C ALA A 25 9.07 14.50 3.24
N SER A 26 8.83 15.23 2.13
CA SER A 26 7.48 15.55 1.66
C SER A 26 6.71 14.28 1.26
N GLY A 27 7.34 13.38 0.50
CA GLY A 27 6.75 12.10 0.13
C GLY A 27 6.48 11.20 1.35
N TRP A 28 7.40 11.18 2.32
CA TRP A 28 7.24 10.42 3.56
C TRP A 28 6.02 10.90 4.37
N ILE A 29 5.91 12.21 4.59
CA ILE A 29 4.79 12.79 5.34
C ILE A 29 3.46 12.53 4.62
N GLY A 30 3.39 12.79 3.31
CA GLY A 30 2.20 12.54 2.51
C GLY A 30 1.74 11.09 2.64
N SER A 31 2.65 10.14 2.38
CA SER A 31 2.35 8.71 2.49
C SER A 31 1.96 8.28 3.91
N ALA A 32 2.57 8.84 4.95
CA ALA A 32 2.21 8.50 6.33
C ALA A 32 0.77 8.94 6.69
N LEU A 33 0.37 10.14 6.25
CA LEU A 33 -0.97 10.66 6.50
C LEU A 33 -2.04 9.90 5.69
N GLU A 34 -1.77 9.63 4.41
CA GLU A 34 -2.66 8.85 3.54
C GLU A 34 -2.91 7.45 4.09
N TYR A 35 -1.83 6.75 4.43
CA TYR A 35 -1.92 5.37 4.88
C TYR A 35 -2.41 5.22 6.32
N TYR A 36 -2.30 6.25 7.17
CA TYR A 36 -3.03 6.28 8.43
C TYR A 36 -4.53 6.11 8.19
N ASP A 37 -5.14 6.94 7.35
CA ASP A 37 -6.57 6.88 7.04
C ASP A 37 -6.98 5.53 6.44
N PHE A 38 -6.10 4.96 5.63
CA PHE A 38 -6.34 3.69 4.97
C PHE A 38 -6.31 2.52 5.96
N PHE A 39 -5.34 2.52 6.87
CA PHE A 39 -5.17 1.44 7.84
C PHE A 39 -6.17 1.48 8.98
N ILE A 40 -6.63 2.66 9.44
CA ILE A 40 -7.74 2.71 10.42
C ILE A 40 -9.01 2.07 9.84
N TYR A 41 -9.28 2.28 8.53
CA TYR A 41 -10.41 1.63 7.87
C TYR A 41 -10.20 0.10 7.78
N ALA A 42 -9.03 -0.35 7.37
CA ALA A 42 -8.71 -1.78 7.27
C ALA A 42 -8.91 -2.50 8.62
N GLN A 43 -8.43 -1.91 9.71
CA GLN A 43 -8.60 -2.44 11.06
C GLN A 43 -10.08 -2.45 11.49
N ALA A 44 -10.81 -1.38 11.24
CA ALA A 44 -12.24 -1.34 11.54
C ALA A 44 -13.04 -2.36 10.72
N ALA A 45 -12.71 -2.53 9.43
CA ALA A 45 -13.33 -3.54 8.57
C ALA A 45 -13.07 -4.98 9.06
N ALA A 46 -11.89 -5.23 9.64
CA ALA A 46 -11.53 -6.53 10.20
C ALA A 46 -12.16 -6.79 11.58
N LEU A 47 -12.24 -5.78 12.44
CA LEU A 47 -12.50 -5.94 13.88
C LEU A 47 -13.92 -5.57 14.30
N VAL A 48 -14.59 -4.65 13.57
CA VAL A 48 -15.80 -3.97 14.03
C VAL A 48 -16.94 -4.02 13.02
N PHE A 49 -16.70 -3.69 11.75
CA PHE A 49 -17.75 -3.50 10.74
C PHE A 49 -18.63 -4.72 10.47
N PRO A 50 -18.15 -5.99 10.55
CA PRO A 50 -19.02 -7.14 10.40
C PRO A 50 -20.21 -7.12 11.38
N ASN A 51 -19.99 -6.61 12.59
CA ASN A 51 -21.03 -6.61 13.64
C ASN A 51 -21.97 -5.40 13.56
N ILE A 52 -21.49 -4.24 13.08
CA ILE A 52 -22.26 -2.98 13.15
C ILE A 52 -22.90 -2.54 11.85
N PHE A 53 -22.28 -2.87 10.71
CA PHE A 53 -22.80 -2.51 9.38
C PHE A 53 -23.38 -3.70 8.61
N PHE A 54 -22.92 -4.93 8.92
CA PHE A 54 -23.32 -6.15 8.21
C PHE A 54 -23.79 -7.25 9.16
N PRO A 55 -24.70 -6.94 10.13
CA PRO A 55 -25.21 -7.98 11.01
C PRO A 55 -25.94 -9.05 10.18
N SER A 56 -25.56 -10.30 10.33
CA SER A 56 -26.13 -11.43 9.63
C SER A 56 -26.19 -12.62 10.56
N ASN A 57 -27.20 -13.47 10.39
CA ASN A 57 -27.29 -14.75 11.07
C ASN A 57 -26.18 -15.72 10.63
N ASN A 58 -25.51 -15.44 9.52
CA ASN A 58 -24.32 -16.15 9.09
C ASN A 58 -23.08 -15.25 9.27
N PRO A 59 -22.19 -15.56 10.23
CA PRO A 59 -20.99 -14.76 10.51
C PRO A 59 -20.08 -14.57 9.28
N GLN A 60 -19.98 -15.57 8.42
CA GLN A 60 -19.21 -15.50 7.19
C GLN A 60 -19.69 -14.38 6.25
N VAL A 61 -21.02 -14.25 6.11
CA VAL A 61 -21.62 -13.21 5.23
C VAL A 61 -21.23 -11.81 5.73
N GLY A 62 -21.29 -11.57 7.04
CA GLY A 62 -20.88 -10.30 7.64
C GLY A 62 -19.40 -9.97 7.39
N ILE A 63 -18.52 -10.96 7.55
CA ILE A 63 -17.08 -10.81 7.33
C ILE A 63 -16.78 -10.53 5.85
N VAL A 64 -17.36 -11.34 4.94
CA VAL A 64 -17.18 -11.18 3.49
C VAL A 64 -17.67 -9.81 3.02
N ALA A 65 -18.85 -9.38 3.47
CA ALA A 65 -19.43 -8.08 3.12
C ALA A 65 -18.57 -6.92 3.64
N SER A 66 -18.05 -7.02 4.87
CA SER A 66 -17.16 -6.01 5.44
C SER A 66 -15.86 -5.88 4.64
N PHE A 67 -15.23 -6.99 4.29
CA PHE A 67 -14.02 -6.97 3.46
C PHE A 67 -14.28 -6.50 2.03
N ALA A 68 -15.47 -6.77 1.47
CA ALA A 68 -15.85 -6.24 0.17
C ALA A 68 -15.83 -4.70 0.16
N THR A 69 -16.23 -4.03 1.24
CA THR A 69 -16.17 -2.57 1.33
C THR A 69 -14.73 -2.04 1.36
N PHE A 70 -13.78 -2.81 1.92
CA PHE A 70 -12.37 -2.48 1.81
C PHE A 70 -11.90 -2.53 0.36
N GLY A 71 -12.23 -3.58 -0.38
CA GLY A 71 -11.88 -3.74 -1.79
C GLY A 71 -12.52 -2.69 -2.70
N VAL A 72 -13.78 -2.30 -2.44
CA VAL A 72 -14.52 -1.31 -3.23
C VAL A 72 -13.77 0.03 -3.33
N GLY A 73 -13.09 0.46 -2.26
CA GLY A 73 -12.28 1.68 -2.31
C GLY A 73 -11.18 1.65 -3.38
N TYR A 74 -10.67 0.48 -3.72
CA TYR A 74 -9.66 0.35 -4.78
C TYR A 74 -10.25 0.40 -6.19
N VAL A 75 -11.52 0.10 -6.37
CA VAL A 75 -12.20 0.18 -7.69
C VAL A 75 -12.21 1.61 -8.22
N ALA A 76 -12.39 2.58 -7.34
CA ALA A 76 -12.42 4.00 -7.72
C ALA A 76 -11.03 4.60 -7.99
N ARG A 77 -9.93 3.96 -7.53
CA ARG A 77 -8.57 4.49 -7.69
C ARG A 77 -8.12 4.68 -9.15
N PRO A 78 -8.27 3.72 -10.07
CA PRO A 78 -7.91 3.92 -11.47
C PRO A 78 -8.68 5.06 -12.13
N ILE A 79 -9.98 5.21 -11.78
CA ILE A 79 -10.83 6.28 -12.28
C ILE A 79 -10.35 7.63 -11.74
N GLY A 80 -10.08 7.68 -10.44
CA GLY A 80 -9.53 8.87 -9.78
C GLY A 80 -8.17 9.27 -10.36
N ALA A 81 -7.28 8.32 -10.58
CA ALA A 81 -5.97 8.56 -11.20
C ALA A 81 -6.10 9.21 -12.58
N PHE A 82 -7.03 8.74 -13.38
CA PHE A 82 -7.29 9.31 -14.70
C PHE A 82 -7.88 10.73 -14.63
N VAL A 83 -8.97 10.91 -13.88
CA VAL A 83 -9.70 12.20 -13.81
C VAL A 83 -8.87 13.26 -13.10
N LEU A 84 -8.33 12.95 -11.93
CA LEU A 84 -7.56 13.91 -11.12
C LEU A 84 -6.17 14.15 -11.71
N GLY A 85 -5.57 13.15 -12.39
CA GLY A 85 -4.34 13.32 -13.15
C GLY A 85 -4.53 14.30 -14.29
N HIS A 86 -5.55 14.11 -15.12
CA HIS A 86 -5.86 15.04 -16.21
C HIS A 86 -6.19 16.46 -15.70
N TRP A 87 -6.94 16.56 -14.61
CA TRP A 87 -7.23 17.87 -13.99
C TRP A 87 -5.98 18.53 -13.41
N GLY A 88 -5.07 17.75 -12.83
CA GLY A 88 -3.78 18.24 -12.34
C GLY A 88 -2.90 18.81 -13.44
N ASP A 89 -2.89 18.16 -14.58
CA ASP A 89 -2.12 18.62 -15.74
C ASP A 89 -2.70 19.89 -16.39
N THR A 90 -4.01 20.17 -16.20
CA THR A 90 -4.68 21.34 -16.77
C THR A 90 -4.84 22.52 -15.79
N HIS A 91 -4.97 22.29 -14.48
CA HIS A 91 -5.28 23.32 -13.48
C HIS A 91 -4.22 23.47 -12.38
N GLY A 92 -3.09 22.76 -12.49
CA GLY A 92 -2.01 22.77 -11.52
C GLY A 92 -2.06 21.60 -10.53
N ARG A 93 -0.94 20.92 -10.39
CA ARG A 93 -0.81 19.70 -9.56
C ARG A 93 -1.05 19.99 -8.08
N LYS A 94 -0.62 21.14 -7.57
CA LYS A 94 -0.81 21.56 -6.17
C LYS A 94 -2.29 21.61 -5.76
N ASN A 95 -3.13 22.24 -6.58
CA ASN A 95 -4.57 22.40 -6.26
C ASN A 95 -5.30 21.06 -6.25
N VAL A 96 -4.95 20.18 -7.18
CA VAL A 96 -5.53 18.82 -7.24
C VAL A 96 -5.08 17.98 -6.05
N LEU A 97 -3.80 18.04 -5.65
CA LEU A 97 -3.30 17.34 -4.47
C LEU A 97 -3.99 17.80 -3.18
N VAL A 98 -4.26 19.10 -3.04
CA VAL A 98 -5.02 19.65 -1.91
C VAL A 98 -6.47 19.14 -1.93
N LEU A 99 -7.12 19.14 -3.10
CA LEU A 99 -8.48 18.60 -3.24
C LEU A 99 -8.54 17.11 -2.89
N CYS A 100 -7.61 16.31 -3.43
CA CYS A 100 -7.50 14.88 -3.13
C CYS A 100 -7.43 14.63 -1.63
N MET A 101 -6.56 15.35 -0.95
CA MET A 101 -6.37 15.22 0.49
C MET A 101 -7.63 15.62 1.28
N LEU A 102 -8.29 16.72 0.88
CA LEU A 102 -9.54 17.13 1.52
C LEU A 102 -10.66 16.10 1.29
N MET A 103 -10.80 15.59 0.07
CA MET A 103 -11.79 14.55 -0.24
C MET A 103 -11.52 13.27 0.56
N MET A 104 -10.26 12.82 0.64
CA MET A 104 -9.86 11.63 1.37
C MET A 104 -10.15 11.77 2.86
N GLY A 105 -9.66 12.84 3.47
CA GLY A 105 -9.81 13.00 4.91
C GLY A 105 -11.23 13.34 5.34
N LEU A 106 -11.99 14.10 4.53
CA LEU A 106 -13.40 14.36 4.81
C LEU A 106 -14.23 13.07 4.72
N SER A 107 -14.00 12.24 3.69
CA SER A 107 -14.70 10.95 3.58
C SER A 107 -14.35 10.02 4.74
N THR A 108 -13.09 9.98 5.18
CA THR A 108 -12.66 9.21 6.35
C THR A 108 -13.33 9.71 7.64
N PHE A 109 -13.33 11.01 7.86
CA PHE A 109 -14.01 11.62 9.01
C PHE A 109 -15.51 11.31 9.02
N LEU A 110 -16.18 11.41 7.87
CA LEU A 110 -17.61 11.13 7.75
C LEU A 110 -17.96 9.67 8.07
N VAL A 111 -17.04 8.72 7.91
CA VAL A 111 -17.24 7.33 8.37
C VAL A 111 -17.53 7.30 9.87
N ALA A 112 -16.87 8.14 10.69
CA ALA A 112 -17.13 8.20 12.14
C ALA A 112 -18.57 8.62 12.48
N LEU A 113 -19.22 9.37 11.62
CA LEU A 113 -20.58 9.92 11.82
C LEU A 113 -21.65 8.98 11.28
N LEU A 114 -21.29 7.90 10.59
CA LEU A 114 -22.28 6.98 10.03
C LEU A 114 -23.14 6.33 11.12
N PRO A 115 -24.48 6.27 10.90
CA PRO A 115 -25.35 5.47 11.72
C PRO A 115 -25.07 3.97 11.49
N THR A 116 -25.35 3.15 12.50
CA THR A 116 -25.22 1.70 12.40
C THR A 116 -26.41 1.05 11.68
N TYR A 117 -26.28 -0.20 11.29
CA TYR A 117 -27.37 -0.97 10.66
C TYR A 117 -28.63 -1.01 11.52
N SER A 118 -28.48 -1.11 12.85
CA SER A 118 -29.59 -1.12 13.79
C SER A 118 -30.41 0.19 13.78
N ALA A 119 -29.83 1.30 13.38
CA ALA A 119 -30.47 2.61 13.36
C ALA A 119 -31.17 2.90 12.01
N VAL A 120 -30.56 2.55 10.88
CA VAL A 120 -31.05 2.94 9.53
C VAL A 120 -31.08 1.79 8.51
N GLY A 121 -30.89 0.55 8.97
CA GLY A 121 -30.93 -0.64 8.11
C GLY A 121 -29.89 -0.60 6.98
N ILE A 122 -30.30 -1.01 5.78
CA ILE A 122 -29.44 -1.14 4.61
C ILE A 122 -28.81 0.18 4.16
N LEU A 123 -29.31 1.33 4.59
CA LEU A 123 -28.72 2.62 4.25
C LEU A 123 -27.33 2.79 4.87
N ALA A 124 -27.05 2.20 6.03
CA ALA A 124 -25.75 2.28 6.68
C ALA A 124 -24.61 1.72 5.81
N PRO A 125 -24.65 0.46 5.32
CA PRO A 125 -23.63 -0.06 4.43
C PRO A 125 -23.57 0.67 3.07
N ILE A 126 -24.68 1.15 2.53
CA ILE A 126 -24.68 1.94 1.28
C ILE A 126 -23.86 3.23 1.47
N LEU A 127 -24.10 3.97 2.54
CA LEU A 127 -23.35 5.19 2.85
C LEU A 127 -21.86 4.90 3.07
N LEU A 128 -21.54 3.79 3.74
CA LEU A 128 -20.15 3.36 3.92
C LEU A 128 -19.46 3.11 2.58
N VAL A 129 -20.11 2.41 1.65
CA VAL A 129 -19.61 2.15 0.29
C VAL A 129 -19.40 3.45 -0.48
N ILE A 130 -20.33 4.39 -0.43
CA ILE A 130 -20.22 5.70 -1.11
C ILE A 130 -18.98 6.45 -0.59
N LEU A 131 -18.82 6.56 0.73
CA LEU A 131 -17.66 7.23 1.32
C LEU A 131 -16.36 6.54 0.93
N ARG A 132 -16.36 5.22 0.82
CA ARG A 132 -15.21 4.43 0.42
C ARG A 132 -14.82 4.65 -1.05
N LEU A 133 -15.81 4.79 -1.94
CA LEU A 133 -15.58 5.15 -3.34
C LEU A 133 -14.99 6.56 -3.48
N ILE A 134 -15.52 7.53 -2.72
CA ILE A 134 -14.98 8.90 -2.71
C ILE A 134 -13.53 8.92 -2.21
N GLN A 135 -13.23 8.20 -1.13
CA GLN A 135 -11.88 8.07 -0.59
C GLN A 135 -10.93 7.43 -1.61
N GLY A 136 -11.34 6.31 -2.23
CA GLY A 136 -10.53 5.62 -3.24
C GLY A 136 -10.27 6.49 -4.48
N PHE A 137 -11.28 7.22 -4.95
CA PHE A 137 -11.14 8.15 -6.07
C PHE A 137 -10.07 9.22 -5.79
N ALA A 138 -10.06 9.77 -4.58
CA ALA A 138 -9.11 10.81 -4.18
C ALA A 138 -7.63 10.34 -4.18
N VAL A 139 -7.40 9.07 -3.83
CA VAL A 139 -6.03 8.51 -3.62
C VAL A 139 -5.35 8.06 -4.92
N GLY A 140 -6.08 7.95 -6.05
CA GLY A 140 -5.66 7.24 -7.25
C GLY A 140 -4.29 7.57 -7.86
N GLY A 141 -3.76 8.79 -7.68
CA GLY A 141 -2.49 9.21 -8.31
C GLY A 141 -1.38 9.60 -7.32
N GLU A 142 -1.60 9.53 -6.00
CA GLU A 142 -0.71 10.16 -5.02
C GLU A 142 0.66 9.47 -4.92
N ILE A 143 0.70 8.13 -4.79
CA ILE A 143 1.97 7.39 -4.65
C ILE A 143 2.86 7.57 -5.87
N SER A 144 2.29 7.50 -7.07
CA SER A 144 3.05 7.63 -8.31
C SER A 144 3.66 9.02 -8.45
N GLY A 145 2.90 10.07 -8.15
CA GLY A 145 3.37 11.45 -8.18
C GLY A 145 4.49 11.72 -7.15
N ALA A 146 4.30 11.29 -5.90
CA ALA A 146 5.31 11.44 -4.85
C ALA A 146 6.60 10.67 -5.18
N SER A 147 6.48 9.43 -5.67
CA SER A 147 7.63 8.62 -6.05
C SER A 147 8.38 9.19 -7.25
N ALA A 148 7.68 9.74 -8.26
CA ALA A 148 8.30 10.39 -9.40
C ALA A 148 9.08 11.64 -8.98
N MET A 149 8.48 12.50 -8.16
CA MET A 149 9.15 13.67 -7.62
C MET A 149 10.43 13.31 -6.87
N ILE A 150 10.40 12.27 -6.04
CA ILE A 150 11.61 11.81 -5.32
C ILE A 150 12.65 11.28 -6.29
N LEU A 151 12.25 10.49 -7.30
CA LEU A 151 13.15 9.90 -8.29
C LEU A 151 13.92 10.99 -9.08
N GLU A 152 13.21 12.04 -9.49
CA GLU A 152 13.78 13.16 -10.27
C GLU A 152 14.79 14.00 -9.46
N HIS A 153 14.55 14.15 -8.16
CA HIS A 153 15.48 14.86 -7.28
C HIS A 153 16.60 13.96 -6.73
N ALA A 154 16.47 12.64 -6.84
CA ALA A 154 17.48 11.71 -6.31
C ALA A 154 18.78 11.79 -7.10
N PRO A 155 19.96 11.80 -6.43
CA PRO A 155 21.23 11.67 -7.11
C PRO A 155 21.33 10.32 -7.82
N PHE A 156 22.03 10.29 -8.96
CA PHE A 156 22.33 9.04 -9.65
C PHE A 156 23.04 8.06 -8.70
N GLY A 157 22.62 6.79 -8.73
CA GLY A 157 23.15 5.77 -7.81
C GLY A 157 22.55 5.78 -6.39
N ARG A 158 21.55 6.65 -6.09
CA ARG A 158 20.83 6.68 -4.82
C ARG A 158 19.30 6.72 -4.96
N ARG A 159 18.79 6.40 -6.13
CA ARG A 159 17.34 6.44 -6.42
C ARG A 159 16.55 5.45 -5.57
N GLY A 160 17.09 4.24 -5.35
CA GLY A 160 16.48 3.26 -4.46
C GLY A 160 16.43 3.72 -3.00
N TYR A 161 17.52 4.32 -2.51
CA TYR A 161 17.57 4.87 -1.16
C TYR A 161 16.53 5.96 -0.95
N PHE A 162 16.50 6.99 -1.81
CA PHE A 162 15.55 8.10 -1.63
C PHE A 162 14.11 7.68 -1.94
N GLY A 163 13.87 6.85 -2.96
CA GLY A 163 12.53 6.33 -3.30
C GLY A 163 11.91 5.49 -2.19
N SER A 164 12.73 4.81 -1.39
CA SER A 164 12.26 3.97 -0.29
C SER A 164 11.58 4.74 0.85
N PHE A 165 11.85 6.04 0.99
CA PHE A 165 11.23 6.87 2.03
C PHE A 165 9.70 7.00 1.86
N THR A 166 9.16 6.92 0.64
CA THR A 166 7.72 6.86 0.41
C THR A 166 7.10 5.70 1.18
N LEU A 167 7.69 4.51 1.06
CA LEU A 167 7.19 3.30 1.72
C LEU A 167 7.52 3.24 3.21
N GLN A 168 8.59 3.88 3.63
CA GLN A 168 8.84 4.09 5.06
C GLN A 168 7.70 4.92 5.69
N GLY A 169 7.22 5.96 4.99
CA GLY A 169 6.04 6.74 5.39
C GLY A 169 4.78 5.88 5.50
N VAL A 170 4.54 5.00 4.52
CA VAL A 170 3.43 4.03 4.56
C VAL A 170 3.45 3.19 5.84
N GLN A 171 4.62 2.63 6.20
CA GLN A 171 4.76 1.81 7.41
C GLN A 171 4.59 2.64 8.69
N ALA A 172 5.09 3.88 8.69
CA ALA A 172 4.87 4.81 9.80
C ALA A 172 3.38 5.13 9.98
N GLY A 173 2.63 5.35 8.90
CA GLY A 173 1.18 5.55 8.94
C GLY A 173 0.45 4.36 9.56
N GLN A 174 0.87 3.14 9.25
CA GLN A 174 0.32 1.92 9.85
C GLN A 174 0.61 1.83 11.35
N ILE A 175 1.82 2.20 11.79
CA ILE A 175 2.15 2.26 13.22
C ILE A 175 1.28 3.29 13.94
N ILE A 176 1.10 4.48 13.36
CA ILE A 176 0.27 5.54 13.94
C ILE A 176 -1.19 5.06 14.05
N ALA A 177 -1.73 4.41 13.01
CA ALA A 177 -3.07 3.85 13.04
C ALA A 177 -3.23 2.81 14.17
N ALA A 178 -2.29 1.87 14.29
CA ALA A 178 -2.29 0.88 15.36
C ALA A 178 -2.11 1.54 16.75
N ALA A 179 -1.26 2.55 16.87
CA ALA A 179 -1.04 3.29 18.12
C ALA A 179 -2.30 4.01 18.62
N VAL A 180 -3.23 4.36 17.74
CA VAL A 180 -4.54 4.89 18.14
C VAL A 180 -5.49 3.77 18.57
N PHE A 181 -5.52 2.64 17.84
CA PHE A 181 -6.38 1.52 18.18
C PHE A 181 -5.94 0.77 19.46
N LEU A 182 -4.64 0.66 19.70
CA LEU A 182 -4.08 -0.08 20.84
C LEU A 182 -4.60 0.40 22.20
N PRO A 183 -4.50 1.69 22.58
CA PRO A 183 -5.03 2.17 23.86
C PRO A 183 -6.54 1.96 23.97
N LEU A 184 -7.27 2.19 22.89
CA LEU A 184 -8.72 2.03 22.86
C LEU A 184 -9.11 0.57 23.08
N SER A 185 -8.43 -0.37 22.44
CA SER A 185 -8.70 -1.80 22.60
C SER A 185 -8.27 -2.36 23.95
N ALA A 186 -7.29 -1.72 24.62
CA ALA A 186 -6.78 -2.15 25.92
C ALA A 186 -7.61 -1.60 27.11
N VAL A 187 -8.11 -0.36 26.99
CA VAL A 187 -8.79 0.34 28.09
C VAL A 187 -10.31 0.18 28.01
N MET A 188 -10.88 0.09 26.81
CA MET A 188 -12.33 0.01 26.64
C MET A 188 -12.82 -1.45 26.74
N SER A 189 -14.03 -1.64 27.30
CA SER A 189 -14.71 -2.94 27.18
C SER A 189 -15.04 -3.26 25.71
N LYS A 190 -15.17 -4.54 25.36
CA LYS A 190 -15.51 -4.96 23.98
C LYS A 190 -16.79 -4.26 23.48
N ASP A 191 -17.80 -4.11 24.32
CA ASP A 191 -19.07 -3.48 23.98
C ASP A 191 -18.90 -1.96 23.77
N ALA A 192 -18.16 -1.28 24.64
CA ALA A 192 -17.86 0.14 24.48
C ALA A 192 -17.04 0.40 23.22
N PHE A 193 -16.04 -0.43 22.93
CA PHE A 193 -15.23 -0.33 21.72
C PHE A 193 -16.07 -0.54 20.46
N GLN A 194 -16.95 -1.52 20.42
CA GLN A 194 -17.84 -1.80 19.29
C GLN A 194 -18.96 -0.76 19.14
N ASN A 195 -19.45 -0.15 20.19
CA ASN A 195 -20.54 0.83 20.12
C ASN A 195 -20.05 2.21 19.69
N TYR A 196 -18.94 2.70 20.23
CA TYR A 196 -18.45 4.04 19.94
C TYR A 196 -16.92 4.18 19.81
N GLY A 197 -16.11 3.31 20.45
CA GLY A 197 -14.66 3.44 20.49
C GLY A 197 -14.01 3.42 19.10
N TRP A 198 -14.51 2.64 18.20
CA TRP A 198 -14.02 2.54 16.83
C TRP A 198 -14.14 3.86 16.03
N ARG A 199 -15.00 4.79 16.45
CA ARG A 199 -15.17 6.09 15.80
C ARG A 199 -14.02 7.05 16.07
N ILE A 200 -13.34 6.89 17.21
CA ILE A 200 -12.27 7.81 17.66
C ILE A 200 -11.14 7.93 16.64
N PRO A 201 -10.57 6.83 16.08
CA PRO A 201 -9.55 6.92 15.05
C PRO A 201 -9.99 7.71 13.81
N PHE A 202 -11.25 7.55 13.39
CA PHE A 202 -11.80 8.28 12.25
C PHE A 202 -12.04 9.78 12.56
N ILE A 203 -12.40 10.13 13.78
CA ILE A 203 -12.50 11.54 14.21
C ILE A 203 -11.12 12.18 14.22
N LEU A 204 -10.08 11.46 14.66
CA LEU A 204 -8.71 11.95 14.65
C LEU A 204 -8.17 12.21 13.23
N SER A 205 -8.73 11.57 12.21
CA SER A 205 -8.34 11.85 10.82
C SER A 205 -8.62 13.30 10.42
N ALA A 206 -9.57 13.97 11.03
CA ALA A 206 -9.77 15.42 10.83
C ALA A 206 -8.51 16.24 11.18
N VAL A 207 -7.79 15.87 12.24
CA VAL A 207 -6.52 16.51 12.63
C VAL A 207 -5.45 16.24 11.57
N VAL A 208 -5.40 15.01 11.06
CA VAL A 208 -4.48 14.58 9.98
C VAL A 208 -4.72 15.42 8.71
N VAL A 209 -5.97 15.64 8.34
CA VAL A 209 -6.36 16.46 7.18
C VAL A 209 -5.90 17.91 7.34
N VAL A 210 -6.16 18.50 8.51
CA VAL A 210 -5.75 19.89 8.78
C VAL A 210 -4.23 20.03 8.74
N ALA A 211 -3.51 19.10 9.37
CA ALA A 211 -2.05 19.09 9.35
C ALA A 211 -1.50 18.95 7.91
N GLY A 212 -2.03 18.00 7.16
CA GLY A 212 -1.65 17.79 5.77
C GLY A 212 -1.97 19.00 4.87
N TYR A 213 -3.13 19.65 5.06
CA TYR A 213 -3.49 20.88 4.35
C TYR A 213 -2.49 22.01 4.61
N ILE A 214 -2.11 22.23 5.87
CA ILE A 214 -1.15 23.26 6.25
C ILE A 214 0.23 22.99 5.62
N ILE A 215 0.67 21.74 5.66
CA ILE A 215 1.96 21.32 5.09
C ILE A 215 1.98 21.53 3.59
N ARG A 216 0.97 21.02 2.86
CA ARG A 216 0.90 21.10 1.40
C ARG A 216 0.70 22.52 0.88
N ARG A 217 0.03 23.38 1.61
CA ARG A 217 -0.13 24.78 1.22
C ARG A 217 1.19 25.55 1.22
N ARG A 218 2.19 25.09 2.01
CA ARG A 218 3.54 25.68 2.11
C ARG A 218 4.55 25.09 1.13
N VAL A 219 4.20 24.02 0.42
CA VAL A 219 5.06 23.44 -0.61
C VAL A 219 4.81 24.18 -1.92
N ASP A 220 5.87 24.66 -2.54
CA ASP A 220 5.80 25.31 -3.85
C ASP A 220 5.50 24.30 -4.96
N GLU A 221 4.92 24.77 -6.08
CA GLU A 221 4.69 23.95 -7.26
C GLU A 221 6.02 23.39 -7.76
N THR A 222 6.02 22.17 -8.29
CA THR A 222 7.25 21.54 -8.77
C THR A 222 7.83 22.29 -9.98
N PRO A 223 9.15 22.54 -10.02
CA PRO A 223 9.79 23.20 -11.16
C PRO A 223 9.51 22.53 -12.50
N ALA A 224 9.47 21.20 -12.52
CA ALA A 224 9.15 20.42 -13.73
C ALA A 224 7.75 20.73 -14.27
N PHE A 225 6.75 20.97 -13.41
CA PHE A 225 5.42 21.37 -13.86
C PHE A 225 5.39 22.82 -14.38
N GLN A 226 6.16 23.72 -13.76
CA GLN A 226 6.27 25.10 -14.22
C GLN A 226 6.92 25.16 -15.62
N GLU A 227 7.87 24.29 -15.88
CA GLU A 227 8.57 24.17 -17.18
C GLU A 227 7.68 23.52 -18.24
N GLU A 228 6.99 22.40 -17.96
CA GLU A 228 6.03 21.76 -18.86
C GLU A 228 4.84 22.66 -19.19
N SER A 229 4.32 23.41 -18.21
CA SER A 229 3.21 24.36 -18.42
C SER A 229 3.62 25.56 -19.30
N SER A 230 4.90 25.95 -19.30
CA SER A 230 5.41 27.04 -20.13
C SER A 230 5.61 26.64 -21.59
N HIS A 231 5.78 25.34 -21.89
CA HIS A 231 6.03 24.83 -23.24
C HIS A 231 4.82 24.22 -23.96
N GLY A 232 3.66 24.11 -23.28
CA GLY A 232 2.39 23.73 -23.94
C GLY A 232 2.30 22.30 -24.50
N GLU A 233 3.24 21.41 -24.18
CA GLU A 233 3.34 20.04 -24.71
C GLU A 233 2.77 18.98 -23.74
N VAL A 234 1.54 19.13 -23.27
CA VAL A 234 0.88 18.04 -22.54
C VAL A 234 0.26 17.07 -23.55
N PRO A 235 0.64 15.79 -23.59
CA PRO A 235 0.03 14.82 -24.50
C PRO A 235 -1.48 14.70 -24.24
N ALA A 236 -2.29 14.76 -25.28
CA ALA A 236 -3.75 14.70 -25.17
C ALA A 236 -4.28 13.38 -24.57
N ALA A 237 -3.51 12.29 -24.60
CA ALA A 237 -3.87 11.00 -24.03
C ALA A 237 -2.64 10.18 -23.56
N PRO A 238 -2.00 10.53 -22.43
CA PRO A 238 -0.77 9.85 -21.95
C PRO A 238 -0.97 8.35 -21.73
N ILE A 239 -2.17 7.93 -21.31
CA ILE A 239 -2.46 6.52 -21.03
C ILE A 239 -2.49 5.66 -22.30
N ILE A 240 -3.04 6.15 -23.40
CA ILE A 240 -3.10 5.38 -24.66
C ILE A 240 -1.67 5.19 -25.20
N MET A 241 -0.85 6.22 -25.12
CA MET A 241 0.56 6.15 -25.48
C MET A 241 1.31 5.18 -24.58
N ALA A 242 1.12 5.24 -23.25
CA ALA A 242 1.72 4.33 -22.30
C ALA A 242 1.39 2.86 -22.59
N VAL A 243 0.12 2.55 -22.83
CA VAL A 243 -0.34 1.17 -23.13
C VAL A 243 0.22 0.69 -24.47
N ARG A 244 0.24 1.55 -25.50
CA ARG A 244 0.73 1.18 -26.83
C ARG A 244 2.23 0.93 -26.87
N GLU A 245 3.02 1.75 -26.19
CA GLU A 245 4.48 1.70 -26.23
C GLU A 245 5.07 0.78 -25.14
N ASN A 246 4.46 0.77 -23.97
CA ASN A 246 4.99 0.12 -22.75
C ASN A 246 4.01 -0.88 -22.12
N GLY A 247 3.01 -1.40 -22.87
CA GLY A 247 1.96 -2.26 -22.33
C GLY A 247 2.49 -3.53 -21.65
N PHE A 248 3.59 -4.09 -22.15
CA PHE A 248 4.21 -5.28 -21.56
C PHE A 248 4.91 -4.96 -20.22
N ASP A 249 5.56 -3.80 -20.11
CA ASP A 249 6.14 -3.36 -18.84
C ASP A 249 5.04 -2.96 -17.83
N MET A 250 3.92 -2.39 -18.30
CA MET A 250 2.73 -2.19 -17.46
C MET A 250 2.17 -3.51 -16.92
N PHE A 251 2.07 -4.54 -17.78
CA PHE A 251 1.64 -5.87 -17.35
C PHE A 251 2.59 -6.49 -16.32
N ARG A 252 3.91 -6.33 -16.50
CA ARG A 252 4.90 -6.74 -15.49
C ARG A 252 4.67 -6.03 -14.15
N VAL A 253 4.41 -4.72 -14.18
CA VAL A 253 4.11 -3.94 -12.95
C VAL A 253 2.83 -4.43 -12.29
N VAL A 254 1.75 -4.72 -13.06
CA VAL A 254 0.52 -5.34 -12.52
C VAL A 254 0.84 -6.64 -11.80
N CYS A 255 1.60 -7.54 -12.44
CA CYS A 255 1.99 -8.82 -11.85
C CYS A 255 2.88 -8.65 -10.61
N MET A 256 3.85 -7.73 -10.63
CA MET A 256 4.67 -7.43 -9.45
C MET A 256 3.85 -6.82 -8.31
N ALA A 257 2.84 -6.01 -8.60
CA ALA A 257 1.97 -5.39 -7.60
C ALA A 257 1.05 -6.41 -6.89
N LEU A 258 0.88 -7.63 -7.42
CA LEU A 258 0.21 -8.74 -6.73
C LEU A 258 0.88 -9.08 -5.39
N MET A 259 2.12 -8.66 -5.18
CA MET A 259 2.82 -8.80 -3.92
C MET A 259 2.12 -8.10 -2.74
N ASN A 260 1.22 -7.15 -3.01
CA ASN A 260 0.32 -6.59 -1.99
C ASN A 260 -0.64 -7.64 -1.37
N ALA A 261 -0.63 -8.88 -1.85
CA ALA A 261 -1.28 -10.01 -1.17
C ALA A 261 -0.73 -10.26 0.25
N ILE A 262 0.57 -10.01 0.50
CA ILE A 262 1.17 -10.18 1.82
C ILE A 262 0.52 -9.27 2.88
N PRO A 263 0.50 -7.92 2.71
CA PRO A 263 -0.16 -7.06 3.68
C PRO A 263 -1.65 -7.36 3.85
N THR A 264 -2.37 -7.67 2.78
CA THR A 264 -3.80 -7.97 2.89
C THR A 264 -4.07 -9.27 3.66
N ALA A 265 -3.25 -10.31 3.47
CA ALA A 265 -3.34 -11.56 4.23
C ALA A 265 -2.99 -11.36 5.71
N VAL A 266 -2.00 -10.52 6.02
CA VAL A 266 -1.51 -10.32 7.38
C VAL A 266 -2.35 -9.29 8.12
N THR A 267 -2.54 -8.09 7.58
CA THR A 267 -3.12 -6.98 8.35
C THR A 267 -4.64 -6.94 8.31
N VAL A 268 -5.26 -7.45 7.25
CA VAL A 268 -6.71 -7.40 7.06
C VAL A 268 -7.34 -8.75 7.42
N PHE A 269 -7.11 -9.78 6.61
CA PHE A 269 -7.68 -11.11 6.87
C PHE A 269 -7.13 -11.71 8.17
N GLY A 270 -5.82 -11.63 8.39
CA GLY A 270 -5.16 -12.17 9.58
C GLY A 270 -5.68 -11.57 10.89
N ALA A 271 -6.08 -10.30 10.91
CA ALA A 271 -6.69 -9.68 12.08
C ALA A 271 -8.03 -10.36 12.43
N THR A 272 -8.89 -10.58 11.45
CA THR A 272 -10.16 -11.29 11.65
C THR A 272 -9.92 -12.76 12.02
N PHE A 273 -9.01 -13.45 11.33
CA PHE A 273 -8.65 -14.83 11.61
C PHE A 273 -8.19 -15.02 13.06
N ALA A 274 -7.32 -14.14 13.54
CA ALA A 274 -6.76 -14.21 14.88
C ALA A 274 -7.75 -13.86 16.00
N THR A 275 -8.68 -12.92 15.75
CA THR A 275 -9.50 -12.32 16.82
C THR A 275 -10.97 -12.70 16.79
N ASN A 276 -11.49 -13.18 15.67
CA ASN A 276 -12.89 -13.60 15.56
C ASN A 276 -13.07 -15.00 16.19
N ALA A 277 -14.03 -15.10 17.11
CA ALA A 277 -14.30 -16.34 17.84
C ALA A 277 -14.60 -17.54 16.94
N GLY A 278 -15.22 -17.32 15.76
CA GLY A 278 -15.56 -18.39 14.84
C GLY A 278 -14.36 -19.15 14.26
N TYR A 279 -13.15 -18.58 14.29
CA TYR A 279 -11.94 -19.29 13.88
C TYR A 279 -11.26 -20.07 15.00
N GLY A 280 -11.70 -19.88 16.26
CA GLY A 280 -11.19 -20.62 17.41
C GLY A 280 -9.73 -20.32 17.80
N VAL A 281 -9.10 -19.27 17.22
CA VAL A 281 -7.71 -18.87 17.52
C VAL A 281 -7.63 -18.20 18.90
N GLY A 282 -8.55 -17.26 19.19
CA GLY A 282 -8.69 -16.65 20.50
C GLY A 282 -7.66 -15.59 20.90
N LEU A 283 -6.88 -15.04 19.96
CA LEU A 283 -6.02 -13.90 20.24
C LEU A 283 -6.86 -12.66 20.55
N THR A 284 -6.40 -11.87 21.51
CA THR A 284 -7.02 -10.57 21.76
C THR A 284 -6.64 -9.58 20.66
N THR A 285 -7.54 -8.62 20.38
CA THR A 285 -7.25 -7.53 19.44
C THR A 285 -5.96 -6.80 19.78
N THR A 286 -5.73 -6.54 21.07
CA THR A 286 -4.51 -5.88 21.56
C THR A 286 -3.25 -6.68 21.21
N ASN A 287 -3.23 -8.00 21.48
CA ASN A 287 -2.07 -8.86 21.16
C ASN A 287 -1.79 -8.86 19.64
N TYR A 288 -2.85 -8.97 18.83
CA TYR A 288 -2.69 -8.96 17.38
C TYR A 288 -2.15 -7.63 16.83
N LEU A 289 -2.64 -6.51 17.35
CA LEU A 289 -2.14 -5.19 16.97
C LEU A 289 -0.66 -5.00 17.31
N TRP A 290 -0.20 -5.53 18.46
CA TRP A 290 1.21 -5.51 18.83
C TRP A 290 2.09 -6.33 17.87
N ILE A 291 1.62 -7.50 17.40
CA ILE A 291 2.32 -8.28 16.37
C ILE A 291 2.52 -7.44 15.09
N SER A 292 1.46 -6.76 14.65
CA SER A 292 1.53 -5.88 13.48
C SER A 292 2.48 -4.70 13.69
N VAL A 293 2.43 -4.05 14.86
CA VAL A 293 3.32 -2.93 15.20
C VAL A 293 4.78 -3.37 15.21
N ALA A 294 5.10 -4.51 15.80
CA ALA A 294 6.47 -5.02 15.87
C ALA A 294 7.07 -5.23 14.46
N GLY A 295 6.30 -5.85 13.55
CA GLY A 295 6.71 -6.00 12.16
C GLY A 295 6.94 -4.66 11.45
N ASN A 296 6.05 -3.68 11.66
CA ASN A 296 6.19 -2.36 11.05
C ASN A 296 7.36 -1.54 11.61
N VAL A 297 7.66 -1.64 12.90
CA VAL A 297 8.83 -0.98 13.50
C VAL A 297 10.12 -1.49 12.87
N VAL A 298 10.26 -2.81 12.71
CA VAL A 298 11.41 -3.41 12.02
C VAL A 298 11.45 -2.92 10.56
N ALA A 299 10.32 -2.89 9.87
CA ALA A 299 10.21 -2.40 8.49
C ALA A 299 10.66 -0.95 8.34
N VAL A 300 10.18 -0.03 9.19
CA VAL A 300 10.56 1.40 9.16
C VAL A 300 12.07 1.57 9.28
N VAL A 301 12.73 0.77 10.14
CA VAL A 301 14.19 0.82 10.30
C VAL A 301 14.89 0.28 9.05
N LEU A 302 14.43 -0.85 8.49
CA LEU A 302 15.15 -1.56 7.43
C LEU A 302 14.92 -1.00 6.02
N ILE A 303 13.79 -0.36 5.75
CA ILE A 303 13.44 0.15 4.41
C ILE A 303 14.55 0.98 3.76
N PRO A 304 15.16 2.00 4.40
CA PRO A 304 16.23 2.77 3.77
C PRO A 304 17.49 1.94 3.49
N PHE A 305 17.80 0.97 4.34
CA PHE A 305 18.95 0.06 4.13
C PHE A 305 18.72 -0.85 2.93
N VAL A 306 17.50 -1.40 2.80
CA VAL A 306 17.13 -2.22 1.64
C VAL A 306 17.12 -1.36 0.37
N GLY A 307 16.56 -0.14 0.41
CA GLY A 307 16.63 0.81 -0.70
C GLY A 307 18.07 1.07 -1.15
N ASN A 308 19.00 1.31 -0.22
CA ASN A 308 20.41 1.48 -0.51
C ASN A 308 21.09 0.18 -1.02
N LEU A 309 20.64 -0.99 -0.55
CA LEU A 309 21.12 -2.28 -1.05
C LEU A 309 20.79 -2.44 -2.55
N THR A 310 19.61 -2.03 -2.97
CA THR A 310 19.21 -2.11 -4.39
C THR A 310 20.00 -1.18 -5.30
N ASP A 311 20.51 -0.08 -4.77
CA ASP A 311 21.45 0.79 -5.47
C ASP A 311 22.86 0.17 -5.58
N ARG A 312 23.13 -0.96 -4.90
CA ARG A 312 24.41 -1.68 -4.98
C ARG A 312 24.36 -2.93 -5.84
N ILE A 313 23.33 -3.76 -5.65
CA ILE A 313 23.27 -5.10 -6.27
C ILE A 313 22.20 -5.20 -7.36
N GLY A 314 21.39 -4.15 -7.56
CA GLY A 314 20.30 -4.10 -8.53
C GLY A 314 18.93 -4.25 -7.90
N ARG A 315 17.90 -3.95 -8.69
CA ARG A 315 16.49 -3.99 -8.27
C ARG A 315 15.95 -5.42 -8.26
N ARG A 316 16.18 -6.14 -9.35
CA ARG A 316 15.62 -7.48 -9.61
C ARG A 316 15.96 -8.51 -8.53
N PRO A 317 17.24 -8.75 -8.16
CA PRO A 317 17.58 -9.79 -7.20
C PRO A 317 16.95 -9.56 -5.83
N VAL A 318 16.86 -8.29 -5.40
CA VAL A 318 16.26 -7.94 -4.10
C VAL A 318 14.75 -8.16 -4.10
N ILE A 319 14.04 -7.76 -5.16
CA ILE A 319 12.60 -8.00 -5.30
C ILE A 319 12.30 -9.51 -5.35
N ILE A 320 13.02 -10.28 -6.17
CA ILE A 320 12.79 -11.72 -6.31
C ILE A 320 12.96 -12.42 -4.96
N PHE A 321 14.06 -12.14 -4.26
CA PHE A 321 14.29 -12.68 -2.92
C PHE A 321 13.17 -12.27 -1.96
N GLY A 322 12.81 -10.99 -1.91
CA GLY A 322 11.76 -10.46 -1.06
C GLY A 322 10.40 -11.13 -1.31
N CYS A 323 10.03 -11.33 -2.58
CA CYS A 323 8.79 -12.01 -2.95
C CYS A 323 8.76 -13.47 -2.47
N LEU A 324 9.76 -14.25 -2.85
CA LEU A 324 9.77 -15.70 -2.54
C LEU A 324 9.93 -15.96 -1.05
N ALA A 325 10.85 -15.27 -0.39
CA ALA A 325 11.12 -15.48 1.03
C ALA A 325 9.92 -15.07 1.91
N SER A 326 9.25 -13.94 1.61
CA SER A 326 8.07 -13.54 2.38
C SER A 326 6.86 -14.48 2.12
N GLY A 327 6.70 -14.95 0.90
CA GLY A 327 5.66 -15.94 0.58
C GLY A 327 5.85 -17.26 1.35
N ILE A 328 7.08 -17.77 1.45
CA ILE A 328 7.40 -18.98 2.22
C ILE A 328 7.18 -18.74 3.73
N LEU A 329 7.70 -17.63 4.26
CA LEU A 329 7.53 -17.30 5.69
C LEU A 329 6.08 -17.01 6.07
N GLY A 330 5.22 -16.69 5.08
CA GLY A 330 3.80 -16.51 5.27
C GLY A 330 3.10 -17.75 5.83
N TYR A 331 3.50 -18.94 5.42
CA TYR A 331 2.99 -20.20 5.99
C TYR A 331 3.34 -20.34 7.47
N ALA A 332 4.59 -20.08 7.83
CA ALA A 332 5.04 -20.18 9.21
C ALA A 332 4.31 -19.15 10.09
N TYR A 333 4.18 -17.91 9.61
CA TYR A 333 3.41 -16.87 10.30
C TYR A 333 1.97 -17.30 10.57
N LEU A 334 1.24 -17.72 9.53
CA LEU A 334 -0.16 -18.17 9.67
C LEU A 334 -0.28 -19.39 10.58
N TYR A 335 0.66 -20.32 10.53
CA TYR A 335 0.69 -21.50 11.38
C TYR A 335 0.79 -21.14 12.87
N TYR A 336 1.73 -20.24 13.25
CA TYR A 336 1.90 -19.86 14.66
C TYR A 336 0.77 -18.96 15.16
N VAL A 337 0.19 -18.11 14.29
CA VAL A 337 -1.05 -17.39 14.62
C VAL A 337 -2.19 -18.38 14.87
N ALA A 338 -2.37 -19.39 14.03
CA ALA A 338 -3.39 -20.42 14.18
C ALA A 338 -3.27 -21.19 15.50
N ARG A 339 -2.05 -21.42 15.97
CA ARG A 339 -1.76 -22.12 17.25
C ARG A 339 -1.77 -21.20 18.46
N SER A 340 -2.07 -19.91 18.28
CA SER A 340 -2.05 -18.90 19.36
C SER A 340 -0.69 -18.78 20.05
N ASP A 341 0.40 -19.19 19.37
CA ASP A 341 1.76 -19.01 19.85
C ASP A 341 2.21 -17.57 19.58
N ILE A 342 1.94 -16.71 20.55
CA ILE A 342 2.17 -15.27 20.45
C ILE A 342 3.66 -14.98 20.16
N ILE A 343 4.58 -15.68 20.83
CA ILE A 343 6.02 -15.40 20.71
C ILE A 343 6.50 -15.71 19.30
N LEU A 344 6.18 -16.89 18.77
CA LEU A 344 6.59 -17.28 17.43
C LEU A 344 5.83 -16.49 16.35
N ALA A 345 4.56 -16.13 16.60
CA ALA A 345 3.83 -15.21 15.72
C ALA A 345 4.53 -13.85 15.62
N PHE A 346 5.03 -13.27 16.71
CA PHE A 346 5.86 -12.06 16.70
C PHE A 346 7.15 -12.25 15.90
N VAL A 347 7.88 -13.33 16.15
CA VAL A 347 9.16 -13.59 15.45
C VAL A 347 8.93 -13.72 13.95
N PHE A 348 7.95 -14.51 13.53
CA PHE A 348 7.68 -14.71 12.10
C PHE A 348 7.05 -13.48 11.43
N ALA A 349 6.26 -12.69 12.13
CA ALA A 349 5.80 -11.39 11.63
C ALA A 349 6.96 -10.43 11.38
N MET A 350 7.90 -10.31 12.33
CA MET A 350 9.09 -9.47 12.16
C MET A 350 9.97 -9.96 11.01
N LEU A 351 10.21 -11.26 10.90
CA LEU A 351 11.02 -11.83 9.81
C LEU A 351 10.33 -11.68 8.44
N MET A 352 9.08 -12.10 8.32
CA MET A 352 8.35 -12.08 7.07
C MET A 352 8.04 -10.66 6.62
N TRP A 353 7.34 -9.88 7.47
CA TRP A 353 6.88 -8.53 7.17
C TRP A 353 7.98 -7.49 7.35
N GLY A 354 8.66 -7.50 8.52
CA GLY A 354 9.63 -6.49 8.89
C GLY A 354 10.93 -6.55 8.07
N VAL A 355 11.39 -7.76 7.73
CA VAL A 355 12.68 -7.98 7.07
C VAL A 355 12.50 -8.30 5.60
N VAL A 356 12.01 -9.50 5.26
CA VAL A 356 12.13 -10.00 3.88
C VAL A 356 11.15 -9.37 2.91
N TYR A 357 9.93 -9.03 3.35
CA TYR A 357 8.97 -8.32 2.50
C TYR A 357 9.49 -6.94 2.06
N GLN A 358 10.40 -6.34 2.84
CA GLN A 358 10.99 -5.06 2.46
C GLN A 358 11.88 -5.16 1.22
N GLY A 359 12.32 -6.36 0.85
CA GLY A 359 12.97 -6.63 -0.45
C GLY A 359 12.10 -6.26 -1.65
N TYR A 360 10.77 -6.38 -1.53
CA TYR A 360 9.82 -5.85 -2.51
C TYR A 360 9.45 -4.39 -2.19
N ASN A 361 8.99 -4.16 -0.97
CA ASN A 361 8.33 -2.93 -0.55
C ASN A 361 9.22 -1.68 -0.69
N ALA A 362 10.49 -1.74 -0.28
CA ALA A 362 11.42 -0.62 -0.38
C ALA A 362 11.85 -0.30 -1.82
N VAL A 363 11.65 -1.23 -2.75
CA VAL A 363 12.26 -1.19 -4.09
C VAL A 363 11.28 -0.72 -5.16
N PHE A 364 10.03 -1.16 -5.10
CA PHE A 364 9.06 -0.95 -6.17
C PHE A 364 8.83 0.54 -6.53
N PRO A 365 8.87 1.53 -5.59
CA PRO A 365 8.62 2.92 -5.98
C PRO A 365 9.65 3.46 -6.95
N ALA A 366 10.93 3.07 -6.80
CA ALA A 366 11.97 3.43 -7.73
C ALA A 366 11.91 2.54 -8.99
N PHE A 367 11.85 1.22 -8.82
CA PHE A 367 11.93 0.28 -9.92
C PHE A 367 10.81 0.42 -10.94
N TYR A 368 9.56 0.59 -10.48
CA TYR A 368 8.43 0.74 -11.40
C TYR A 368 8.51 2.03 -12.21
N GLN A 369 8.96 3.11 -11.59
CA GLN A 369 9.21 4.38 -12.29
C GLN A 369 10.32 4.23 -13.35
N GLU A 370 11.37 3.47 -13.04
CA GLU A 370 12.52 3.27 -13.90
C GLU A 370 12.21 2.43 -15.15
N LEU A 371 11.08 1.71 -15.19
CA LEU A 371 10.65 0.94 -16.36
C LEU A 371 10.04 1.80 -17.46
N PHE A 372 9.63 3.04 -17.16
CA PHE A 372 8.89 3.89 -18.09
C PHE A 372 9.64 5.16 -18.46
N PRO A 373 9.50 5.65 -19.72
CA PRO A 373 10.05 6.92 -20.14
C PRO A 373 9.38 8.09 -19.42
N THR A 374 10.07 9.22 -19.28
CA THR A 374 9.65 10.39 -18.49
C THR A 374 8.25 10.87 -18.86
N LYS A 375 7.90 10.93 -20.15
CA LYS A 375 6.60 11.41 -20.66
C LYS A 375 5.39 10.58 -20.21
N THR A 376 5.56 9.29 -19.92
CA THR A 376 4.45 8.38 -19.52
C THR A 376 4.65 7.74 -18.16
N ARG A 377 5.75 8.00 -17.49
CA ARG A 377 6.20 7.35 -16.24
C ARG A 377 5.15 7.36 -15.15
N VAL A 378 4.63 8.55 -14.82
CA VAL A 378 3.67 8.71 -13.72
C VAL A 378 2.36 7.99 -14.02
N THR A 379 1.82 8.21 -15.23
CA THR A 379 0.55 7.60 -15.65
C THR A 379 0.65 6.08 -15.78
N ALA A 380 1.71 5.57 -16.43
CA ALA A 380 1.91 4.13 -16.61
C ALA A 380 2.07 3.41 -15.27
N PHE A 381 2.87 3.96 -14.36
CA PHE A 381 3.02 3.42 -13.02
C PHE A 381 1.70 3.48 -12.24
N ALA A 382 1.03 4.64 -12.19
CA ALA A 382 -0.22 4.80 -11.44
C ALA A 382 -1.28 3.77 -11.88
N VAL A 383 -1.50 3.63 -13.18
CA VAL A 383 -2.52 2.72 -13.70
C VAL A 383 -2.15 1.26 -13.44
N ALA A 384 -0.92 0.86 -13.77
CA ALA A 384 -0.48 -0.53 -13.59
C ALA A 384 -0.49 -0.94 -12.10
N GLN A 385 0.04 -0.10 -11.22
CA GLN A 385 0.05 -0.34 -9.77
C GLN A 385 -1.38 -0.43 -9.21
N ASN A 386 -2.28 0.48 -9.60
CA ASN A 386 -3.66 0.47 -9.10
C ASN A 386 -4.45 -0.76 -9.60
N ILE A 387 -4.20 -1.26 -10.81
CA ILE A 387 -4.82 -2.52 -11.29
C ILE A 387 -4.33 -3.70 -10.43
N GLY A 388 -3.03 -3.82 -10.20
CA GLY A 388 -2.48 -4.91 -9.38
C GLY A 388 -2.96 -4.85 -7.92
N THR A 389 -2.99 -3.66 -7.32
CA THR A 389 -3.51 -3.48 -5.96
C THR A 389 -5.03 -3.70 -5.87
N LEU A 390 -5.80 -3.38 -6.91
CA LEU A 390 -7.23 -3.68 -6.98
C LEU A 390 -7.48 -5.19 -6.87
N ILE A 391 -6.73 -6.00 -7.61
CA ILE A 391 -6.85 -7.46 -7.55
C ILE A 391 -6.59 -7.95 -6.11
N THR A 392 -5.52 -7.48 -5.48
CA THR A 392 -5.15 -7.92 -4.12
C THR A 392 -6.04 -7.35 -3.03
N ALA A 393 -6.71 -6.25 -3.26
CA ALA A 393 -7.62 -5.63 -2.29
C ALA A 393 -8.87 -6.49 -2.00
N PHE A 394 -9.27 -7.36 -2.94
CA PHE A 394 -10.36 -8.30 -2.74
C PHE A 394 -9.91 -9.64 -2.13
N LEU A 395 -8.61 -9.87 -1.94
CA LEU A 395 -8.12 -11.12 -1.35
C LEU A 395 -8.70 -11.42 0.04
N PRO A 396 -8.82 -10.46 0.98
CA PRO A 396 -9.46 -10.75 2.27
C PRO A 396 -10.90 -11.26 2.11
N THR A 397 -11.65 -10.69 1.16
CA THR A 397 -13.00 -11.15 0.81
C THR A 397 -12.97 -12.58 0.26
N ILE A 398 -12.04 -12.87 -0.65
CA ILE A 398 -11.85 -14.19 -1.26
C ILE A 398 -11.45 -15.22 -0.17
N TYR A 399 -10.50 -14.88 0.69
CA TYR A 399 -10.08 -15.75 1.79
C TYR A 399 -11.23 -16.08 2.73
N ALA A 400 -12.00 -15.05 3.15
CA ALA A 400 -13.16 -15.26 4.03
C ALA A 400 -14.31 -16.03 3.34
N ALA A 401 -14.42 -15.96 2.02
CA ALA A 401 -15.40 -16.73 1.26
C ALA A 401 -15.00 -18.21 1.13
N ILE A 402 -13.70 -18.51 1.00
CA ILE A 402 -13.18 -19.87 0.88
C ILE A 402 -13.12 -20.54 2.24
N VAL A 403 -12.50 -19.87 3.24
CA VAL A 403 -12.31 -20.43 4.58
C VAL A 403 -13.34 -19.84 5.54
N ALA A 404 -14.46 -20.53 5.66
CA ALA A 404 -15.55 -20.11 6.53
C ALA A 404 -15.20 -20.31 8.02
N PRO A 405 -15.65 -19.42 8.91
CA PRO A 405 -15.57 -19.65 10.35
C PRO A 405 -16.44 -20.85 10.77
N ALA A 406 -16.16 -21.41 11.94
CA ALA A 406 -16.97 -22.49 12.53
C ALA A 406 -18.44 -22.09 12.68
N PRO A 407 -19.37 -23.06 12.66
CA PRO A 407 -20.79 -22.82 12.83
C PRO A 407 -21.12 -22.02 14.10
N GLU A 408 -22.23 -21.27 14.07
CA GLU A 408 -22.68 -20.45 15.22
C GLU A 408 -22.84 -21.26 16.51
N ALA A 409 -23.20 -22.53 16.42
CA ALA A 409 -23.26 -23.42 17.55
C ALA A 409 -21.94 -23.53 18.37
N CYS A 410 -20.82 -23.22 17.71
CA CYS A 410 -19.51 -23.19 18.35
C CYS A 410 -19.17 -21.85 19.03
N VAL A 411 -20.05 -20.86 18.92
CA VAL A 411 -19.81 -19.52 19.48
C VAL A 411 -20.98 -19.10 20.35
N ALA A 412 -20.77 -18.98 21.66
CA ALA A 412 -21.74 -18.44 22.60
C ALA A 412 -21.23 -17.16 23.25
N ASN A 413 -22.04 -16.12 23.29
CA ASN A 413 -21.68 -14.82 23.88
C ASN A 413 -20.36 -14.25 23.33
N LYS A 414 -20.16 -14.35 22.00
CA LYS A 414 -18.93 -13.93 21.31
C LYS A 414 -17.65 -14.67 21.78
N THR A 415 -17.81 -15.83 22.41
CA THR A 415 -16.71 -16.67 22.90
C THR A 415 -16.80 -18.06 22.27
N PHE A 416 -15.66 -18.56 21.80
CA PHE A 416 -15.57 -19.92 21.25
C PHE A 416 -15.81 -20.97 22.30
N GLN A 417 -16.63 -22.00 21.97
CA GLN A 417 -17.01 -23.12 22.85
C GLN A 417 -16.37 -24.41 22.34
N PRO A 418 -15.14 -24.75 22.78
CA PRO A 418 -14.36 -25.84 22.17
C PRO A 418 -14.98 -27.22 22.40
N ASP A 419 -15.67 -27.42 23.54
CA ASP A 419 -16.19 -28.72 23.97
C ASP A 419 -17.64 -28.99 23.51
N THR A 420 -18.25 -28.04 22.78
CA THR A 420 -19.58 -28.22 22.20
C THR A 420 -19.53 -29.27 21.10
N ILE A 421 -20.43 -30.25 21.18
CA ILE A 421 -20.59 -31.32 20.20
C ILE A 421 -21.64 -30.91 19.16
N LEU A 422 -21.26 -30.95 17.91
CA LEU A 422 -22.12 -30.62 16.78
C LEU A 422 -22.99 -31.81 16.35
N PRO A 423 -24.12 -31.58 15.69
CA PRO A 423 -24.85 -32.62 14.98
C PRO A 423 -23.91 -33.38 14.03
N GLY A 424 -23.57 -34.63 14.35
CA GLY A 424 -22.55 -35.41 13.61
C GLY A 424 -21.39 -35.89 14.49
N GLY A 425 -21.38 -35.53 15.79
CA GLY A 425 -20.43 -36.07 16.78
C GLY A 425 -19.06 -35.41 16.83
N GLN A 426 -18.79 -34.41 15.98
CA GLN A 426 -17.53 -33.65 16.03
C GLN A 426 -17.58 -32.55 17.10
N THR A 427 -16.48 -32.35 17.82
CA THR A 427 -16.34 -31.22 18.75
C THR A 427 -15.99 -29.93 17.98
N CYS A 428 -16.42 -28.79 18.50
CA CYS A 428 -16.07 -27.49 17.93
C CYS A 428 -14.56 -27.26 17.87
N ARG A 429 -13.79 -27.84 18.79
CA ARG A 429 -12.32 -27.84 18.79
C ARG A 429 -11.77 -28.51 17.52
N ALA A 430 -12.23 -29.71 17.17
CA ALA A 430 -11.78 -30.43 15.99
C ALA A 430 -12.12 -29.68 14.70
N VAL A 431 -13.29 -29.04 14.64
CA VAL A 431 -13.70 -28.20 13.52
C VAL A 431 -12.81 -26.99 13.41
N ALA A 432 -12.52 -26.28 14.52
CA ALA A 432 -11.64 -25.11 14.52
C ALA A 432 -10.20 -25.47 14.10
N GLU A 433 -9.65 -26.57 14.58
CA GLU A 433 -8.32 -27.05 14.16
C GLU A 433 -8.26 -27.37 12.66
N SER A 434 -9.31 -27.95 12.10
CA SER A 434 -9.42 -28.19 10.66
C SER A 434 -9.42 -26.87 9.89
N ILE A 435 -10.24 -25.88 10.29
CA ILE A 435 -10.32 -24.56 9.68
C ILE A 435 -8.98 -23.83 9.80
N GLN A 436 -8.32 -23.87 10.93
CA GLN A 436 -7.00 -23.26 11.14
C GLN A 436 -5.95 -23.83 10.20
N ASN A 437 -5.94 -25.15 10.03
CA ASN A 437 -5.05 -25.81 9.06
C ASN A 437 -5.40 -25.40 7.61
N GLU A 438 -6.69 -25.33 7.30
CA GLU A 438 -7.15 -24.88 5.98
C GLU A 438 -6.71 -23.42 5.70
N VAL A 439 -6.81 -22.51 6.66
CA VAL A 439 -6.29 -21.14 6.55
C VAL A 439 -4.80 -21.15 6.20
N VAL A 440 -3.99 -21.92 6.92
CA VAL A 440 -2.54 -21.99 6.67
C VAL A 440 -2.25 -22.42 5.25
N TRP A 441 -2.89 -23.51 4.78
CA TRP A 441 -2.61 -24.05 3.46
C TRP A 441 -3.26 -23.26 2.33
N VAL A 442 -4.52 -22.91 2.43
CA VAL A 442 -5.25 -22.23 1.33
C VAL A 442 -4.79 -20.77 1.22
N VAL A 443 -4.85 -20.00 2.31
CA VAL A 443 -4.44 -18.59 2.28
C VAL A 443 -2.93 -18.48 2.01
N GLY A 444 -2.12 -19.35 2.64
CA GLY A 444 -0.69 -19.43 2.40
C GLY A 444 -0.36 -19.73 0.93
N SER A 445 -1.02 -20.71 0.31
CA SER A 445 -0.75 -21.11 -1.09
C SER A 445 -1.20 -20.05 -2.10
N ILE A 446 -2.35 -19.41 -1.90
CA ILE A 446 -2.79 -18.29 -2.75
C ILE A 446 -1.78 -17.14 -2.65
N THR A 447 -1.41 -16.77 -1.43
CA THR A 447 -0.45 -15.68 -1.18
C THR A 447 0.92 -15.99 -1.77
N PHE A 448 1.44 -17.22 -1.59
CA PHE A 448 2.70 -17.65 -2.18
C PHE A 448 2.63 -17.70 -3.71
N GLY A 449 1.54 -18.19 -4.28
CA GLY A 449 1.35 -18.21 -5.75
C GLY A 449 1.42 -16.82 -6.36
N LEU A 450 0.78 -15.82 -5.72
CA LEU A 450 0.85 -14.43 -6.15
C LEU A 450 2.26 -13.84 -5.98
N ALA A 451 2.95 -14.18 -4.89
CA ALA A 451 4.34 -13.79 -4.68
C ALA A 451 5.29 -14.42 -5.73
N ALA A 452 5.05 -15.67 -6.14
CA ALA A 452 5.80 -16.32 -7.20
C ALA A 452 5.56 -15.65 -8.57
N ILE A 453 4.31 -15.30 -8.89
CA ILE A 453 3.99 -14.52 -10.11
C ILE A 453 4.74 -13.18 -10.10
N ALA A 454 4.76 -12.48 -8.96
CA ALA A 454 5.48 -11.23 -8.82
C ALA A 454 7.00 -11.41 -9.00
N ALA A 455 7.58 -12.49 -8.47
CA ALA A 455 8.99 -12.84 -8.65
C ALA A 455 9.33 -13.14 -10.11
N ILE A 456 8.49 -13.90 -10.82
CA ILE A 456 8.64 -14.19 -12.25
C ILE A 456 8.56 -12.90 -13.07
N ALA A 457 7.60 -12.02 -12.78
CA ALA A 457 7.48 -10.72 -13.43
C ALA A 457 8.73 -9.85 -13.23
N ALA A 458 9.26 -9.79 -12.00
CA ALA A 458 10.51 -9.09 -11.69
C ALA A 458 11.71 -9.72 -12.40
N PHE A 459 11.78 -11.05 -12.51
CA PHE A 459 12.83 -11.75 -13.25
C PHE A 459 12.80 -11.43 -14.75
N SER A 460 11.60 -11.30 -15.33
CA SER A 460 11.41 -10.97 -16.76
C SER A 460 11.65 -9.47 -17.07
N ALA A 461 11.63 -8.60 -16.07
CA ALA A 461 11.86 -7.17 -16.25
C ALA A 461 13.34 -6.87 -16.49
N ARG A 462 13.64 -5.74 -17.12
CA ARG A 462 15.02 -5.29 -17.29
C ARG A 462 15.59 -4.72 -15.99
N GLU A 463 16.89 -4.81 -15.79
CA GLU A 463 17.58 -4.18 -14.66
C GLU A 463 17.85 -2.70 -14.99
N THR A 464 17.58 -1.79 -14.04
CA THR A 464 17.51 -0.35 -14.32
C THR A 464 18.49 0.51 -13.52
N PHE A 465 19.11 -0.05 -12.47
CA PHE A 465 19.87 0.77 -11.50
C PHE A 465 21.08 1.52 -12.05
N ARG A 466 21.64 1.06 -13.20
CA ARG A 466 22.79 1.69 -13.86
C ARG A 466 22.43 2.48 -15.12
N ILE A 467 21.16 2.76 -15.36
CA ILE A 467 20.69 3.53 -16.51
C ILE A 467 20.48 4.98 -16.07
N HIS A 468 20.95 5.95 -16.86
CA HIS A 468 20.70 7.37 -16.59
C HIS A 468 19.21 7.70 -16.61
N LEU A 469 18.82 8.76 -15.87
CA LEU A 469 17.40 9.12 -15.70
C LEU A 469 16.71 9.42 -17.03
N ASN A 470 17.40 10.05 -17.97
CA ASN A 470 16.86 10.44 -19.27
C ASN A 470 16.66 9.25 -20.22
N ASP A 471 17.44 8.17 -20.02
CA ASP A 471 17.39 6.96 -20.84
C ASP A 471 16.44 5.89 -20.27
N LEU A 472 15.86 6.17 -19.11
CA LEU A 472 14.88 5.27 -18.49
C LEU A 472 13.65 5.13 -19.40
N GLY A 473 13.20 3.88 -19.56
CA GLY A 473 12.08 3.55 -20.45
C GLY A 473 12.52 3.16 -21.85
N ASP A 474 13.71 3.57 -22.31
CA ASP A 474 14.26 3.06 -23.57
C ASP A 474 14.69 1.60 -23.44
N LYS A 475 14.20 0.76 -24.37
CA LYS A 475 14.52 -0.68 -24.41
C LYS A 475 15.96 -0.94 -24.83
N ASN A 476 16.59 0.03 -25.50
CA ASN A 476 17.95 -0.05 -26.00
C ASN A 476 18.96 0.70 -25.10
N ALA A 477 18.52 1.26 -23.98
CA ALA A 477 19.40 1.97 -23.06
C ALA A 477 20.53 1.05 -22.56
N VAL A 478 21.76 1.53 -22.69
CA VAL A 478 22.95 0.79 -22.28
C VAL A 478 23.29 1.14 -20.83
N PRO A 479 23.35 0.14 -19.92
CA PRO A 479 23.78 0.39 -18.57
C PRO A 479 25.25 0.85 -18.53
N ILE A 480 25.57 1.88 -17.76
CA ILE A 480 26.98 2.29 -17.60
C ILE A 480 27.80 1.19 -16.94
N PRO A 481 29.14 1.16 -17.21
CA PRO A 481 30.06 0.20 -16.60
C PRO A 481 29.98 0.23 -15.07
N ARG A 482 30.17 -0.92 -14.44
CA ARG A 482 30.04 -1.08 -12.98
C ARG A 482 31.00 -0.18 -12.19
N GLU A 483 32.24 -0.08 -12.67
CA GLU A 483 33.28 0.72 -12.02
C GLU A 483 32.95 2.21 -12.02
N GLU A 484 32.44 2.70 -13.15
CA GLU A 484 32.01 4.07 -13.30
C GLU A 484 30.79 4.39 -12.43
N TYR A 485 29.79 3.51 -12.44
CA TYR A 485 28.63 3.62 -11.55
C TYR A 485 29.03 3.71 -10.08
N ASP A 486 29.92 2.82 -9.63
CA ASP A 486 30.39 2.80 -8.23
C ASP A 486 31.20 4.06 -7.89
N ARG A 487 31.92 4.63 -8.86
CA ARG A 487 32.63 5.92 -8.73
C ARG A 487 31.64 7.06 -8.53
N ILE A 488 30.67 7.24 -9.45
CA ILE A 488 29.66 8.30 -9.40
C ILE A 488 28.85 8.20 -8.09
N ARG A 489 28.46 7.00 -7.70
CA ARG A 489 27.73 6.76 -6.46
C ARG A 489 28.50 7.19 -5.22
N LYS A 490 29.82 7.04 -5.18
CA LYS A 490 30.69 7.44 -4.05
C LYS A 490 30.94 8.96 -4.05
N THR A 491 31.20 9.54 -5.18
CA THR A 491 31.57 10.96 -5.31
C THR A 491 30.35 11.88 -5.30
N GLY A 492 29.18 11.39 -5.74
CA GLY A 492 27.97 12.19 -5.92
C GLY A 492 28.06 13.15 -7.12
N VAL A 493 29.13 13.09 -7.91
CA VAL A 493 29.36 13.94 -9.06
C VAL A 493 29.00 13.15 -10.31
N ASP A 494 27.88 13.49 -10.90
CA ASP A 494 27.44 13.00 -12.22
C ASP A 494 28.12 13.92 -13.26
N VAL A 495 29.23 13.48 -13.80
CA VAL A 495 29.89 14.18 -14.93
C VAL A 495 29.33 13.53 -16.18
N PRO A 496 28.52 14.25 -16.99
CA PRO A 496 28.14 13.75 -18.30
C PRO A 496 29.41 13.61 -19.15
N VAL A 497 29.65 12.42 -19.69
CA VAL A 497 30.65 12.20 -20.75
C VAL A 497 30.01 12.51 -22.08
#